data_0fe081ac3fb13bd9efd41e3a034a5194
#
_entry.id   0fe081ac3fb13bd9efd41e3a034a5194
#
_cell.length_a   1.000
_cell.length_b   1.000
_cell.length_c   1.000
_cell.angle_alpha   90.00
_cell.angle_beta   90.00
_cell.angle_gamma   90.00
#
_symmetry.space_group_name_H-M   'P 1'
#
loop_
_entity.id
_entity.type
_entity.pdbx_description
1 polymer ?
#
loop_
_entity_poly.entity_id
_entity_poly.type
_entity_poly.pdbx_seq_one_letter_code
_entity_poly.pdbx_strand_id
1 'polypeptide(L)'
;MKINQLNIVVLTGAGISAESGLRTFRDNGGLWEEHPVEEVATPQAWQRNPSMVWGFYQSRRRQLSEVEPNPAHFASLPPCLLPRP
;
A
#
# COMPACT_ATOMS: atom_id res chain seq x y z
N MET A 1 -1.52 -12.32 31.16
CA MET A 1 -1.77 -13.08 29.94
C MET A 1 -0.52 -13.12 29.09
N LYS A 2 -0.18 -14.27 28.59
CA LYS A 2 0.99 -14.41 27.72
C LYS A 2 0.60 -14.15 26.29
N ILE A 3 1.19 -13.12 25.67
CA ILE A 3 0.86 -12.71 24.30
C ILE A 3 1.15 -13.84 23.29
N ASN A 4 2.18 -14.65 23.54
CA ASN A 4 2.54 -15.74 22.62
C ASN A 4 1.52 -16.86 22.55
N GLN A 5 0.49 -16.83 23.38
CA GLN A 5 -0.62 -17.79 23.30
C GLN A 5 -1.76 -17.29 22.42
N LEU A 6 -1.67 -16.06 21.92
CA LEU A 6 -2.69 -15.48 21.05
C LEU A 6 -2.31 -15.64 19.59
N ASN A 7 -3.28 -16.06 18.80
CA ASN A 7 -3.13 -16.07 17.34
C ASN A 7 -3.78 -14.80 16.80
N ILE A 8 -2.95 -13.88 16.31
CA ILE A 8 -3.41 -12.60 15.81
C ILE A 8 -3.16 -12.54 14.31
N VAL A 9 -4.21 -12.22 13.56
CA VAL A 9 -4.13 -11.98 12.12
C VAL A 9 -4.42 -10.52 11.85
N VAL A 10 -3.53 -9.86 11.12
CA VAL A 10 -3.69 -8.45 10.75
C VAL A 10 -3.94 -8.38 9.24
N LEU A 11 -5.11 -7.86 8.87
CA LEU A 11 -5.46 -7.65 7.47
C LEU A 11 -5.40 -6.17 7.16
N THR A 12 -4.52 -5.79 6.23
CA THR A 12 -4.35 -4.40 5.84
C THR A 12 -4.48 -4.23 4.34
N GLY A 13 -4.74 -3.01 3.91
CA GLY A 13 -4.76 -2.61 2.51
C GLY A 13 -3.93 -1.35 2.31
N ALA A 14 -4.13 -0.68 1.17
CA ALA A 14 -3.35 0.52 0.84
C ALA A 14 -3.59 1.68 1.80
N GLY A 15 -4.72 1.71 2.50
CA GLY A 15 -5.04 2.78 3.44
C GLY A 15 -4.04 2.95 4.57
N ILE A 16 -3.36 1.87 4.99
CA ILE A 16 -2.34 1.94 6.03
C ILE A 16 -1.16 2.83 5.60
N SER A 17 -0.94 2.98 4.29
CA SER A 17 0.17 3.77 3.75
C SER A 17 -0.19 5.22 3.46
N ALA A 18 -1.46 5.60 3.61
CA ALA A 18 -1.90 6.98 3.33
C ALA A 18 -1.19 8.00 4.23
N GLU A 19 -1.03 7.68 5.51
CA GLU A 19 -0.34 8.57 6.46
C GLU A 19 1.16 8.70 6.17
N SER A 20 1.74 7.77 5.44
CA SER A 20 3.14 7.87 4.99
C SER A 20 3.29 8.79 3.78
N GLY A 21 2.19 9.21 3.16
CA GLY A 21 2.20 10.09 2.00
C GLY A 21 1.88 9.40 0.68
N LEU A 22 1.58 8.10 0.70
CA LEU A 22 1.15 7.40 -0.51
C LEU A 22 -0.33 7.63 -0.77
N ARG A 23 -0.67 7.96 -2.00
CA ARG A 23 -2.06 8.19 -2.38
C ARG A 23 -2.79 6.87 -2.57
N THR A 24 -4.08 6.89 -2.22
CA THR A 24 -4.97 5.74 -2.42
C THR A 24 -6.15 6.18 -3.26
N PHE A 25 -6.90 5.22 -3.81
CA PHE A 25 -8.11 5.56 -4.57
C PHE A 25 -9.15 6.26 -3.70
N ARG A 26 -9.28 5.87 -2.44
CA ARG A 26 -10.27 6.45 -1.53
C ARG A 26 -9.96 7.92 -1.23
N ASP A 27 -8.69 8.23 -0.99
CA ASP A 27 -8.27 9.59 -0.63
C ASP A 27 -8.37 10.56 -1.79
N ASN A 28 -8.41 10.05 -3.01
CA ASN A 28 -8.31 10.85 -4.24
C ASN A 28 -9.58 10.77 -5.08
N GLY A 29 -10.74 10.57 -4.44
CA GLY A 29 -12.01 10.54 -5.15
C GLY A 29 -12.15 9.39 -6.14
N GLY A 30 -11.54 8.23 -5.84
CA GLY A 30 -11.55 7.08 -6.72
C GLY A 30 -10.48 7.12 -7.81
N LEU A 31 -9.58 8.11 -7.76
CA LEU A 31 -8.49 8.24 -8.72
C LEU A 31 -7.15 7.94 -8.05
N TRP A 32 -6.29 7.26 -8.77
CA TRP A 32 -4.91 6.99 -8.36
C TRP A 32 -3.99 7.57 -9.41
N GLU A 33 -3.23 8.61 -9.06
CA GLU A 33 -2.42 9.36 -10.03
C GLU A 33 -3.25 9.79 -11.24
N GLU A 34 -4.47 10.28 -10.97
CA GLU A 34 -5.45 10.71 -11.98
C GLU A 34 -6.02 9.60 -12.86
N HIS A 35 -5.74 8.33 -12.52
CA HIS A 35 -6.31 7.17 -13.23
C HIS A 35 -7.42 6.52 -12.41
N PRO A 36 -8.61 6.27 -12.99
CA PRO A 36 -9.63 5.47 -12.31
C PRO A 36 -9.14 4.03 -12.13
N VAL A 37 -9.66 3.37 -11.10
CA VAL A 37 -9.25 2.00 -10.77
C VAL A 37 -9.44 1.03 -11.94
N GLU A 38 -10.49 1.22 -12.73
CA GLU A 38 -10.81 0.35 -13.86
C GLU A 38 -9.76 0.41 -14.98
N GLU A 39 -9.00 1.50 -15.06
CA GLU A 39 -7.99 1.68 -16.09
C GLU A 39 -6.63 1.09 -15.72
N VAL A 40 -6.37 0.85 -14.45
CA VAL A 40 -5.02 0.47 -14.02
C VAL A 40 -4.98 -0.73 -13.07
N ALA A 41 -6.05 -1.01 -12.33
CA ALA A 41 -6.03 -2.01 -11.26
C ALA A 41 -6.99 -3.18 -11.52
N THR A 42 -7.17 -3.58 -12.76
CA THR A 42 -7.99 -4.71 -13.13
C THR A 42 -7.26 -5.60 -14.14
N PRO A 43 -7.59 -6.92 -14.21
CA PRO A 43 -7.04 -7.79 -15.24
C PRO A 43 -7.36 -7.31 -16.66
N GLN A 44 -8.55 -6.72 -16.85
CA GLN A 44 -8.97 -6.18 -18.14
C GLN A 44 -8.09 -5.01 -18.57
N ALA A 45 -7.72 -4.14 -17.64
CA ALA A 45 -6.82 -3.02 -17.92
C ALA A 45 -5.47 -3.52 -18.42
N TRP A 46 -4.91 -4.54 -17.79
CA TRP A 46 -3.66 -5.15 -18.21
C TRP A 46 -3.75 -5.72 -19.61
N GLN A 47 -4.86 -6.39 -19.94
CA GLN A 47 -5.06 -6.95 -21.27
C GLN A 47 -5.21 -5.88 -22.34
N ARG A 48 -5.88 -4.76 -22.03
CA ARG A 48 -6.13 -3.70 -23.00
C ARG A 48 -4.91 -2.83 -23.26
N ASN A 49 -4.18 -2.48 -22.21
CA ASN A 49 -3.05 -1.56 -22.33
C ASN A 49 -1.99 -1.87 -21.27
N PRO A 50 -1.21 -2.93 -21.48
CA PRO A 50 -0.18 -3.32 -20.50
C PRO A 50 0.89 -2.25 -20.29
N SER A 51 1.23 -1.48 -21.33
CA SER A 51 2.24 -0.42 -21.20
C SER A 51 1.79 0.67 -20.26
N MET A 52 0.53 1.08 -20.31
CA MET A 52 -0.01 2.09 -19.42
C MET A 52 -0.04 1.59 -17.97
N VAL A 53 -0.51 0.36 -17.77
CA VAL A 53 -0.57 -0.25 -16.43
C VAL A 53 0.84 -0.37 -15.85
N TRP A 54 1.79 -0.84 -16.65
CA TRP A 54 3.20 -0.95 -16.24
C TRP A 54 3.75 0.41 -15.79
N GLY A 55 3.55 1.45 -16.62
CA GLY A 55 4.02 2.80 -16.29
C GLY A 55 3.40 3.35 -15.03
N PHE A 56 2.11 3.11 -14.83
CA PHE A 56 1.40 3.51 -13.63
C PHE A 56 2.05 2.90 -12.37
N TYR A 57 2.28 1.59 -12.36
CA TYR A 57 2.87 0.93 -11.21
C TYR A 57 4.35 1.31 -11.00
N GLN A 58 5.09 1.60 -12.08
CA GLN A 58 6.45 2.10 -11.93
C GLN A 58 6.48 3.48 -11.26
N SER A 59 5.53 4.35 -11.57
CA SER A 59 5.38 5.64 -10.87
C SER A 59 5.12 5.43 -9.39
N ARG A 60 4.27 4.48 -9.03
CA ARG A 60 3.99 4.14 -7.64
C ARG A 60 5.26 3.67 -6.92
N ARG A 61 6.03 2.83 -7.57
CA ARG A 61 7.27 2.31 -6.98
C ARG A 61 8.28 3.42 -6.71
N ARG A 62 8.35 4.44 -7.58
CA ARG A 62 9.22 5.59 -7.35
C ARG A 62 8.81 6.37 -6.11
N GLN A 63 7.53 6.49 -5.85
CA GLN A 63 7.04 7.19 -4.66
C GLN A 63 7.48 6.53 -3.36
N LEU A 64 7.71 5.22 -3.37
CA LEU A 64 8.19 4.51 -2.19
C LEU A 64 9.53 5.03 -1.69
N SER A 65 10.37 5.57 -2.56
CA SER A 65 11.66 6.14 -2.16
C SER A 65 11.52 7.49 -1.44
N GLU A 66 10.35 8.12 -1.53
CA GLU A 66 10.08 9.44 -0.97
C GLU A 66 9.30 9.40 0.33
N VAL A 67 8.87 8.22 0.76
CA VAL A 67 8.04 8.06 1.96
C VAL A 67 8.67 7.03 2.90
N GLU A 68 8.23 7.07 4.15
CA GLU A 68 8.71 6.15 5.19
C GLU A 68 7.54 5.39 5.79
N PRO A 69 7.78 4.18 6.34
CA PRO A 69 6.75 3.49 7.11
C PRO A 69 6.27 4.35 8.28
N ASN A 70 5.00 4.25 8.59
CA ASN A 70 4.39 4.97 9.71
C ASN A 70 4.17 4.01 10.90
N PRO A 71 3.71 4.53 12.07
CA PRO A 71 3.50 3.68 13.24
C PRO A 71 2.62 2.46 13.01
N ALA A 72 1.63 2.53 12.10
CA ALA A 72 0.79 1.37 11.82
C ALA A 72 1.57 0.24 11.16
N HIS A 73 2.53 0.55 10.30
CA HIS A 73 3.41 -0.47 9.70
C HIS A 73 4.26 -1.14 10.77
N PHE A 74 4.87 -0.36 11.66
CA PHE A 74 5.70 -0.91 12.74
C PHE A 74 4.88 -1.74 13.71
N ALA A 75 3.66 -1.31 14.01
CA ALA A 75 2.76 -2.05 14.90
C ALA A 75 2.37 -3.42 14.34
N SER A 76 2.41 -3.59 13.01
CA SER A 76 2.07 -4.84 12.33
C SER A 76 3.23 -5.84 12.30
N LEU A 77 4.44 -5.42 12.68
CA LEU A 77 5.61 -6.30 12.69
C LEU A 77 5.64 -7.18 13.95
N PRO A 78 6.17 -8.41 13.86
CA PRO A 78 6.50 -9.17 15.05
C PRO A 78 7.49 -8.39 15.93
N PRO A 79 7.40 -8.49 17.26
CA PRO A 79 8.26 -7.71 18.16
C PRO A 79 9.76 -7.87 17.89
N CYS A 80 10.19 -9.04 17.40
CA CYS A 80 11.60 -9.28 17.10
C CYS A 80 12.11 -8.50 15.89
N LEU A 81 11.21 -7.98 15.05
CA LEU A 81 11.55 -7.20 13.86
C LEU A 81 11.36 -5.70 14.05
N LEU A 82 10.85 -5.27 15.20
CA LEU A 82 10.69 -3.84 15.47
C LEU A 82 12.04 -3.18 15.71
N PRO A 83 12.20 -1.90 15.26
CA PRO A 83 13.41 -1.16 15.55
C PRO A 83 13.62 -1.03 17.06
N ARG A 84 14.84 -1.19 17.51
CA ARG A 84 15.19 -0.95 18.90
C ARG A 84 15.44 0.54 19.13
N PRO A 85 15.06 1.05 20.33
CA PRO A 85 15.35 2.44 20.64
C PRO A 85 16.84 2.74 20.72
#